data_7c46f6a4879192e145a99501ce354a4b
#
_entry.id   7c46f6a4879192e145a99501ce354a4b
#
_cell.length_a   1.000
_cell.length_b   1.000
_cell.length_c   1.000
_cell.angle_alpha   90.00
_cell.angle_beta   90.00
_cell.angle_gamma   90.00
#
_symmetry.space_group_name_H-M   'P 1'
#
loop_
_entity.id
_entity.type
_entity.pdbx_description
1 polymer ?
#
loop_
_entity_poly.entity_id
_entity_poly.type
_entity_poly.pdbx_seq_one_letter_code
_entity_poly.pdbx_strand_id
1 'polypeptide(L)'
;MNETSFSIDSSEGPYNSGRKYENGNLAHRPGIKGGYFPVPPVDSAQDMRGEYLKALRDMGVKVEKHHHEVAPSQHELGMYFGTLTNMADNVQLYKYAVQMVTHSFGKTATFMPKPVKGDNGSGMHCHQSIWNGSTPLFMGKEYAGLSKTALHYIGGILKHAKAINAFSNASTNSYKRLIPGFEAPVILAYSSSCLLYTSDAADEQDR
;
A
#
# COMPACT_ATOMS: atom_id res chain seq x y z
N MET A 1 -6.49 2.21 10.25
CA MET A 1 -5.68 1.16 9.59
C MET A 1 -4.71 1.87 8.68
N ASN A 2 -3.47 1.45 8.63
CA ASN A 2 -2.51 1.94 7.66
C ASN A 2 -2.01 0.74 6.88
N GLU A 3 -2.18 0.78 5.58
CA GLU A 3 -1.76 -0.25 4.64
C GLU A 3 -0.55 0.28 3.87
N THR A 4 0.54 -0.45 3.89
CA THR A 4 1.79 -0.01 3.26
C THR A 4 2.31 -1.09 2.35
N SER A 5 2.41 -0.77 1.07
CA SER A 5 2.98 -1.65 0.05
C SER A 5 4.49 -1.44 -0.09
N PHE A 6 5.17 -2.49 -0.45
CA PHE A 6 6.60 -2.51 -0.77
C PHE A 6 6.90 -3.60 -1.79
N SER A 7 8.04 -3.50 -2.46
CA SER A 7 8.48 -4.52 -3.42
C SER A 7 9.74 -5.23 -2.94
N ILE A 8 9.85 -6.50 -3.28
CA ILE A 8 11.04 -7.32 -2.99
C ILE A 8 11.73 -7.75 -4.27
N ASP A 9 13.02 -8.02 -4.17
CA ASP A 9 13.78 -8.72 -5.19
C ASP A 9 13.43 -10.20 -5.11
N SER A 10 12.63 -10.66 -6.03
CA SER A 10 12.09 -12.03 -6.06
C SER A 10 12.10 -12.60 -7.47
N SER A 11 12.31 -13.91 -7.56
CA SER A 11 12.21 -14.65 -8.83
C SER A 11 10.77 -14.71 -9.38
N GLU A 12 9.78 -14.26 -8.65
CA GLU A 12 8.40 -14.09 -9.14
C GLU A 12 8.34 -13.00 -10.20
N GLY A 13 9.11 -11.93 -10.03
CA GLY A 13 9.18 -10.85 -10.99
C GLY A 13 9.84 -11.30 -12.30
N PRO A 14 9.20 -11.02 -13.46
CA PRO A 14 9.80 -11.34 -14.76
C PRO A 14 11.15 -10.65 -14.98
N TYR A 15 11.41 -9.56 -14.26
CA TYR A 15 12.65 -8.80 -14.35
C TYR A 15 13.83 -9.48 -13.65
N ASN A 16 13.57 -10.28 -12.62
CA ASN A 16 14.58 -10.89 -11.74
C ASN A 16 14.71 -12.39 -11.94
N SER A 17 13.78 -13.01 -12.67
CA SER A 17 13.77 -14.47 -12.85
C SER A 17 14.91 -15.00 -13.71
N GLY A 18 15.53 -14.17 -14.53
CA GLY A 18 16.51 -14.58 -15.53
C GLY A 18 15.96 -15.53 -16.59
N ARG A 19 14.68 -15.85 -16.55
CA ARG A 19 14.02 -16.78 -17.46
C ARG A 19 13.28 -16.02 -18.56
N LYS A 20 13.44 -16.49 -19.79
CA LYS A 20 12.56 -16.11 -20.89
C LYS A 20 11.35 -17.04 -20.84
N TYR A 21 10.18 -16.46 -20.74
CA TYR A 21 8.93 -17.22 -20.81
C TYR A 21 8.54 -17.39 -22.27
N GLU A 22 8.86 -18.56 -22.81
CA GLU A 22 8.40 -18.93 -24.14
C GLU A 22 6.88 -19.09 -24.13
N ASN A 23 6.22 -18.53 -25.13
CA ASN A 23 4.76 -18.64 -25.34
C ASN A 23 3.91 -18.11 -24.17
N GLY A 24 4.43 -17.21 -23.33
CA GLY A 24 3.69 -16.62 -22.22
C GLY A 24 3.43 -17.56 -21.04
N ASN A 25 4.08 -18.72 -20.98
CA ASN A 25 3.95 -19.64 -19.85
C ASN A 25 4.69 -19.07 -18.62
N LEU A 26 3.94 -18.65 -17.62
CA LEU A 26 4.46 -18.11 -16.36
C LEU A 26 4.72 -19.21 -15.30
N ALA A 27 4.34 -20.46 -15.55
CA ALA A 27 4.32 -21.55 -14.57
C ALA A 27 3.49 -21.14 -13.34
N HIS A 28 4.04 -21.27 -12.13
CA HIS A 28 3.38 -20.86 -10.87
C HIS A 28 3.75 -19.42 -10.46
N ARG A 29 3.76 -18.49 -11.39
CA ARG A 29 4.12 -17.10 -11.12
C ARG A 29 3.01 -16.15 -11.54
N PRO A 30 2.79 -15.07 -10.78
CA PRO A 30 1.86 -14.04 -11.20
C PRO A 30 2.38 -13.34 -12.46
N GLY A 31 1.47 -13.01 -13.36
CA GLY A 31 1.75 -12.12 -14.49
C GLY A 31 1.79 -10.66 -14.04
N ILE A 32 2.09 -9.77 -14.98
CA ILE A 32 1.95 -8.32 -14.77
C ILE A 32 0.52 -8.02 -14.34
N LYS A 33 0.34 -7.30 -13.23
CA LYS A 33 -0.96 -7.01 -12.60
C LYS A 33 -1.76 -8.25 -12.15
N GLY A 34 -1.14 -9.42 -12.07
CA GLY A 34 -1.81 -10.68 -11.72
C GLY A 34 -1.53 -11.18 -10.30
N GLY A 35 -0.93 -10.36 -9.44
CA GLY A 35 -0.45 -10.79 -8.12
C GLY A 35 -1.41 -10.57 -6.96
N TYR A 36 -2.61 -10.04 -7.17
CA TYR A 36 -3.49 -9.69 -6.06
C TYR A 36 -4.12 -10.93 -5.41
N PHE A 37 -3.83 -11.14 -4.13
CA PHE A 37 -4.32 -12.25 -3.30
C PHE A 37 -4.16 -13.67 -3.87
N PRO A 38 -3.04 -14.05 -4.51
CA PRO A 38 -2.83 -15.43 -4.88
C PRO A 38 -2.60 -16.28 -3.64
N VAL A 39 -2.74 -17.59 -3.81
CA VAL A 39 -2.39 -18.58 -2.80
C VAL A 39 -1.17 -19.39 -3.24
N PRO A 40 -0.45 -20.04 -2.31
CA PRO A 40 0.61 -20.97 -2.69
C PRO A 40 0.09 -22.06 -3.66
N PRO A 41 0.87 -22.49 -4.65
CA PRO A 41 2.30 -22.19 -4.86
C PRO A 41 2.59 -20.92 -5.66
N VAL A 42 1.57 -20.19 -6.15
CA VAL A 42 1.76 -18.93 -6.89
C VAL A 42 2.35 -17.87 -5.98
N ASP A 43 1.83 -17.76 -4.77
CA ASP A 43 2.38 -16.92 -3.71
C ASP A 43 3.58 -17.62 -3.04
N SER A 44 4.77 -17.29 -3.48
CA SER A 44 6.01 -17.88 -2.95
C SER A 44 6.54 -17.19 -1.68
N ALA A 45 5.93 -16.09 -1.26
CA ALA A 45 6.44 -15.23 -0.17
C ALA A 45 5.54 -15.22 1.08
N GLN A 46 4.57 -16.11 1.17
CA GLN A 46 3.64 -16.15 2.30
C GLN A 46 4.36 -16.33 3.64
N ASP A 47 5.31 -17.25 3.73
CA ASP A 47 6.07 -17.53 4.96
C ASP A 47 6.91 -16.31 5.37
N MET A 48 7.56 -15.67 4.42
CA MET A 48 8.33 -14.45 4.69
C MET A 48 7.43 -13.33 5.21
N ARG A 49 6.22 -13.15 4.64
CA ARG A 49 5.26 -12.18 5.17
C ARG A 49 4.77 -12.54 6.57
N GLY A 50 4.62 -13.82 6.88
CA GLY A 50 4.35 -14.31 8.23
C GLY A 50 5.43 -13.89 9.23
N GLU A 51 6.72 -14.00 8.84
CA GLU A 51 7.84 -13.56 9.68
C GLU A 51 7.87 -12.04 9.87
N TYR A 52 7.44 -11.23 8.89
CA TYR A 52 7.27 -9.78 9.11
C TYR A 52 6.25 -9.50 10.22
N LEU A 53 5.09 -10.14 10.19
CA LEU A 53 4.07 -9.93 11.21
C LEU A 53 4.56 -10.36 12.59
N LYS A 54 5.28 -11.48 12.65
CA LYS A 54 5.89 -11.96 13.90
C LYS A 54 6.90 -10.97 14.46
N ALA A 55 7.86 -10.54 13.65
CA ALA A 55 8.88 -9.57 14.05
C ALA A 55 8.26 -8.26 14.54
N LEU A 56 7.29 -7.71 13.78
CA LEU A 56 6.59 -6.48 14.16
C LEU A 56 5.84 -6.62 15.49
N ARG A 57 5.15 -7.74 15.68
CA ARG A 57 4.45 -8.03 16.94
C ARG A 57 5.41 -8.14 18.12
N ASP A 58 6.56 -8.80 17.93
CA ASP A 58 7.59 -8.94 18.95
C ASP A 58 8.22 -7.57 19.30
N MET A 59 8.22 -6.62 18.36
CA MET A 59 8.61 -5.22 18.57
C MET A 59 7.48 -4.36 19.17
N GLY A 60 6.31 -4.92 19.47
CA GLY A 60 5.18 -4.21 20.06
C GLY A 60 4.26 -3.51 19.07
N VAL A 61 4.47 -3.68 17.77
CA VAL A 61 3.60 -3.12 16.72
C VAL A 61 2.38 -4.03 16.53
N LYS A 62 1.19 -3.45 16.61
CA LYS A 62 -0.05 -4.19 16.36
C LYS A 62 -0.28 -4.30 14.86
N VAL A 63 -0.12 -5.50 14.33
CA VAL A 63 -0.34 -5.83 12.91
C VAL A 63 -1.64 -6.60 12.73
N GLU A 64 -2.27 -6.45 11.56
CA GLU A 64 -3.57 -7.02 11.27
C GLU A 64 -3.51 -8.13 10.23
N LYS A 65 -3.02 -7.82 9.06
CA LYS A 65 -3.02 -8.71 7.89
C LYS A 65 -1.78 -8.54 7.04
N HIS A 66 -1.57 -9.48 6.14
CA HIS A 66 -0.65 -9.36 5.03
C HIS A 66 -1.24 -10.01 3.78
N HIS A 67 -0.82 -9.57 2.63
CA HIS A 67 -1.12 -10.22 1.36
C HIS A 67 -0.07 -9.91 0.30
N HIS A 68 -0.10 -10.67 -0.79
CA HIS A 68 0.62 -10.34 -2.00
C HIS A 68 -0.16 -9.26 -2.75
N GLU A 69 0.53 -8.26 -3.23
CA GLU A 69 -0.04 -7.15 -3.97
C GLU A 69 -0.04 -7.39 -5.49
N VAL A 70 -0.60 -6.43 -6.24
CA VAL A 70 -0.88 -6.55 -7.68
C VAL A 70 0.37 -6.82 -8.52
N ALA A 71 1.48 -6.16 -8.24
CA ALA A 71 2.73 -6.41 -8.98
C ALA A 71 3.38 -7.73 -8.55
N PRO A 72 4.07 -8.46 -9.46
CA PRO A 72 4.61 -9.79 -9.22
C PRO A 72 5.53 -9.97 -8.01
N SER A 73 6.14 -8.91 -7.51
CA SER A 73 7.03 -8.96 -6.33
C SER A 73 6.62 -7.95 -5.28
N GLN A 74 5.36 -7.57 -5.26
CA GLN A 74 4.83 -6.55 -4.36
C GLN A 74 4.03 -7.20 -3.23
N HIS A 75 4.19 -6.65 -2.02
CA HIS A 75 3.55 -7.13 -0.81
C HIS A 75 2.98 -5.97 -0.02
N GLU A 76 1.99 -6.28 0.79
CA GLU A 76 1.38 -5.32 1.69
C GLU A 76 1.16 -5.90 3.08
N LEU A 77 1.33 -5.05 4.10
CA LEU A 77 0.96 -5.35 5.47
C LEU A 77 0.08 -4.23 6.01
N GLY A 78 -0.97 -4.62 6.73
CA GLY A 78 -1.86 -3.73 7.45
C GLY A 78 -1.48 -3.64 8.94
N MET A 79 -1.53 -2.43 9.48
CA MET A 79 -1.36 -2.16 10.91
C MET A 79 -2.67 -1.67 11.50
N TYR A 80 -2.97 -2.10 12.74
CA TYR A 80 -4.09 -1.53 13.49
C TYR A 80 -3.90 -0.02 13.69
N PHE A 81 -5.02 0.68 13.83
CA PHE A 81 -4.99 2.12 14.07
C PHE A 81 -4.36 2.46 15.43
N GLY A 82 -3.81 3.65 15.51
CA GLY A 82 -3.25 4.24 16.72
C GLY A 82 -3.25 5.76 16.63
N THR A 83 -2.69 6.42 17.62
CA THR A 83 -2.50 7.87 17.57
C THR A 83 -1.52 8.25 16.44
N LEU A 84 -1.64 9.46 15.92
CA LEU A 84 -0.82 9.94 14.81
C LEU A 84 0.68 9.72 15.04
N THR A 85 1.18 10.12 16.20
CA THR A 85 2.61 9.98 16.54
C THR A 85 3.02 8.52 16.63
N ASN A 86 2.26 7.67 17.35
CA ASN A 86 2.56 6.25 17.45
C ASN A 86 2.57 5.56 16.09
N MET A 87 1.66 5.94 15.19
CA MET A 87 1.62 5.36 13.85
C MET A 87 2.81 5.83 13.00
N ALA A 88 3.26 7.07 13.16
CA ALA A 88 4.48 7.54 12.50
C ALA A 88 5.72 6.74 12.95
N ASP A 89 5.85 6.51 14.25
CA ASP A 89 6.93 5.67 14.82
C ASP A 89 6.83 4.22 14.33
N ASN A 90 5.62 3.65 14.35
CA ASN A 90 5.38 2.29 13.88
C ASN A 90 5.74 2.11 12.40
N VAL A 91 5.53 3.12 11.55
CA VAL A 91 5.97 3.07 10.14
C VAL A 91 7.49 2.96 10.02
N GLN A 92 8.25 3.60 10.90
CA GLN A 92 9.72 3.46 10.89
C GLN A 92 10.13 2.04 11.32
N LEU A 93 9.54 1.51 12.39
CA LEU A 93 9.75 0.13 12.83
C LEU A 93 9.35 -0.88 11.75
N TYR A 94 8.21 -0.64 11.10
CA TYR A 94 7.73 -1.44 9.98
C TYR A 94 8.77 -1.52 8.84
N LYS A 95 9.28 -0.37 8.40
CA LYS A 95 10.29 -0.32 7.32
C LYS A 95 11.55 -1.06 7.72
N TYR A 96 12.00 -0.88 8.94
CA TYR A 96 13.17 -1.56 9.47
C TYR A 96 12.96 -3.08 9.52
N ALA A 97 11.85 -3.55 10.09
CA ALA A 97 11.54 -4.97 10.20
C ALA A 97 11.46 -5.63 8.82
N VAL A 98 10.75 -5.00 7.86
CA VAL A 98 10.64 -5.51 6.49
C VAL A 98 12.02 -5.66 5.85
N GLN A 99 12.88 -4.66 5.95
CA GLN A 99 14.23 -4.73 5.37
C GLN A 99 15.08 -5.82 6.02
N MET A 100 15.04 -5.95 7.34
CA MET A 100 15.85 -6.94 8.07
C MET A 100 15.38 -8.37 7.84
N VAL A 101 14.09 -8.61 7.92
CA VAL A 101 13.54 -9.95 7.65
C VAL A 101 13.75 -10.33 6.18
N THR A 102 13.51 -9.41 5.23
CA THR A 102 13.79 -9.69 3.81
C THR A 102 15.26 -10.09 3.60
N HIS A 103 16.18 -9.40 4.26
CA HIS A 103 17.61 -9.72 4.20
C HIS A 103 17.90 -11.12 4.73
N SER A 104 17.25 -11.56 5.82
CA SER A 104 17.43 -12.92 6.36
C SER A 104 16.96 -14.03 5.40
N PHE A 105 16.06 -13.70 4.47
CA PHE A 105 15.64 -14.58 3.38
C PHE A 105 16.51 -14.45 2.12
N GLY A 106 17.66 -13.77 2.19
CA GLY A 106 18.57 -13.56 1.06
C GLY A 106 18.00 -12.67 -0.04
N LYS A 107 17.07 -11.76 0.32
CA LYS A 107 16.37 -10.85 -0.59
C LYS A 107 16.55 -9.39 -0.16
N THR A 108 16.11 -8.47 -1.01
CA THR A 108 16.13 -7.02 -0.74
C THR A 108 14.72 -6.47 -0.87
N ALA A 109 14.30 -5.61 0.07
CA ALA A 109 13.03 -4.88 0.02
C ALA A 109 13.24 -3.41 -0.29
N THR A 110 12.32 -2.82 -1.02
CA THR A 110 12.29 -1.40 -1.31
C THR A 110 10.90 -0.81 -1.09
N PHE A 111 10.86 0.40 -0.52
CA PHE A 111 9.67 1.23 -0.40
C PHE A 111 9.62 2.32 -1.47
N MET A 112 10.37 2.15 -2.54
CA MET A 112 10.39 3.07 -3.68
C MET A 112 8.99 3.14 -4.31
N PRO A 113 8.42 4.33 -4.50
CA PRO A 113 7.05 4.48 -5.02
C PRO A 113 6.81 3.86 -6.39
N LYS A 114 7.81 3.88 -7.28
CA LYS A 114 7.76 3.27 -8.61
C LYS A 114 9.06 2.50 -8.88
N PRO A 115 9.22 1.29 -8.34
CA PRO A 115 10.46 0.52 -8.50
C PRO A 115 10.64 0.00 -9.93
N VAL A 116 9.55 -0.32 -10.61
CA VAL A 116 9.55 -0.89 -11.96
C VAL A 116 8.71 -0.07 -12.92
N LYS A 117 9.28 0.27 -14.06
CA LYS A 117 8.55 0.93 -15.16
C LYS A 117 7.59 -0.08 -15.82
N GLY A 118 6.35 0.33 -16.02
CA GLY A 118 5.33 -0.53 -16.66
C GLY A 118 4.66 -1.52 -15.73
N ASP A 119 4.87 -1.40 -14.41
CA ASP A 119 4.19 -2.19 -13.39
C ASP A 119 3.63 -1.28 -12.29
N ASN A 120 2.86 -1.85 -11.34
CA ASN A 120 2.27 -1.09 -10.25
C ASN A 120 3.34 -0.50 -9.33
N GLY A 121 3.01 0.62 -8.70
CA GLY A 121 3.84 1.29 -7.70
C GLY A 121 3.38 0.98 -6.28
N SER A 122 4.23 1.27 -5.30
CA SER A 122 3.96 1.10 -3.89
C SER A 122 3.41 2.39 -3.27
N GLY A 123 2.37 2.27 -2.47
CA GLY A 123 1.74 3.36 -1.75
C GLY A 123 1.58 3.06 -0.26
N MET A 124 1.18 4.07 0.50
CA MET A 124 0.75 3.93 1.88
C MET A 124 -0.62 4.60 2.02
N HIS A 125 -1.65 3.81 2.28
CA HIS A 125 -2.99 4.30 2.53
C HIS A 125 -3.12 4.75 3.98
N CYS A 126 -3.58 5.99 4.21
CA CYS A 126 -3.77 6.56 5.53
C CYS A 126 -5.26 6.73 5.82
N HIS A 127 -5.81 5.83 6.63
CA HIS A 127 -7.17 5.97 7.16
C HIS A 127 -7.13 6.89 8.38
N GLN A 128 -7.97 7.91 8.41
CA GLN A 128 -7.92 8.96 9.42
C GLN A 128 -9.29 9.20 10.04
N SER A 129 -9.30 9.45 11.35
CA SER A 129 -10.48 9.89 12.09
C SER A 129 -10.05 10.84 13.20
N ILE A 130 -10.95 11.77 13.59
CA ILE A 130 -10.73 12.68 14.72
C ILE A 130 -11.81 12.42 15.76
N TRP A 131 -11.38 12.37 17.01
CA TRP A 131 -12.23 12.07 18.14
C TRP A 131 -12.09 13.13 19.23
N ASN A 132 -13.19 13.42 19.92
CA ASN A 132 -13.20 14.20 21.16
C ASN A 132 -13.73 13.27 22.27
N GLY A 133 -12.83 12.76 23.10
CA GLY A 133 -13.13 11.65 24.02
C GLY A 133 -13.62 10.43 23.24
N SER A 134 -14.86 9.99 23.50
CA SER A 134 -15.52 8.89 22.81
C SER A 134 -16.37 9.30 21.60
N THR A 135 -16.42 10.58 21.26
CA THR A 135 -17.27 11.11 20.18
C THR A 135 -16.48 11.22 18.88
N PRO A 136 -16.87 10.50 17.81
CA PRO A 136 -16.26 10.64 16.50
C PRO A 136 -16.69 11.94 15.83
N LEU A 137 -15.76 12.80 15.49
CA LEU A 137 -16.05 14.12 14.93
C LEU A 137 -16.36 14.11 13.43
N PHE A 138 -16.05 13.01 12.73
CA PHE A 138 -16.31 12.89 11.29
C PHE A 138 -17.71 12.37 10.97
N MET A 139 -18.39 11.74 11.91
CA MET A 139 -19.75 11.26 11.73
C MET A 139 -20.74 12.42 11.78
N GLY A 140 -21.71 12.48 10.87
CA GLY A 140 -22.71 13.56 10.80
C GLY A 140 -23.88 13.22 9.88
N LYS A 141 -24.56 14.29 9.42
CA LYS A 141 -25.78 14.18 8.59
C LYS A 141 -25.62 14.85 7.22
N GLU A 142 -24.46 15.37 6.91
CA GLU A 142 -24.17 15.97 5.63
C GLU A 142 -23.87 14.90 4.57
N TYR A 143 -23.33 15.31 3.42
CA TYR A 143 -22.99 14.41 2.33
C TYR A 143 -22.24 13.17 2.82
N ALA A 144 -22.67 12.01 2.37
CA ALA A 144 -22.10 10.70 2.72
C ALA A 144 -22.11 10.36 4.23
N GLY A 145 -23.00 10.93 5.04
CA GLY A 145 -23.04 10.70 6.49
C GLY A 145 -21.91 11.40 7.26
N LEU A 146 -21.25 12.36 6.63
CA LEU A 146 -20.18 13.14 7.24
C LEU A 146 -20.68 14.33 8.04
N SER A 147 -19.85 14.83 8.93
CA SER A 147 -20.08 16.10 9.62
C SER A 147 -19.52 17.28 8.81
N LYS A 148 -19.93 18.51 9.16
CA LYS A 148 -19.29 19.73 8.62
C LYS A 148 -17.79 19.77 8.90
N THR A 149 -17.36 19.28 10.06
CA THR A 149 -15.93 19.17 10.41
C THR A 149 -15.19 18.27 9.45
N ALA A 150 -15.76 17.11 9.12
CA ALA A 150 -15.17 16.20 8.13
C ALA A 150 -15.07 16.84 6.74
N LEU A 151 -16.12 17.52 6.28
CA LEU A 151 -16.11 18.20 4.98
C LEU A 151 -15.09 19.35 4.94
N HIS A 152 -14.95 20.12 6.03
CA HIS A 152 -13.89 21.14 6.13
C HIS A 152 -12.49 20.51 6.13
N TYR A 153 -12.31 19.38 6.81
CA TYR A 153 -11.05 18.64 6.82
C TYR A 153 -10.66 18.17 5.42
N ILE A 154 -11.59 17.53 4.70
CA ILE A 154 -11.40 17.09 3.32
C ILE A 154 -11.09 18.31 2.41
N GLY A 155 -11.88 19.38 2.53
CA GLY A 155 -11.65 20.62 1.79
C GLY A 155 -10.26 21.22 2.05
N GLY A 156 -9.78 21.12 3.29
CA GLY A 156 -8.43 21.54 3.67
C GLY A 156 -7.34 20.72 2.98
N ILE A 157 -7.50 19.39 2.96
CA ILE A 157 -6.56 18.48 2.24
C ILE A 157 -6.52 18.83 0.75
N LEU A 158 -7.68 18.96 0.10
CA LEU A 158 -7.75 19.30 -1.32
C LEU A 158 -7.15 20.66 -1.63
N LYS A 159 -7.46 21.68 -0.82
CA LYS A 159 -6.91 23.03 -0.97
C LYS A 159 -5.40 23.06 -0.86
N HIS A 160 -4.84 22.27 0.04
CA HIS A 160 -3.41 22.23 0.33
C HIS A 160 -2.67 21.03 -0.29
N ALA A 161 -3.31 20.29 -1.20
CA ALA A 161 -2.77 19.06 -1.76
C ALA A 161 -1.36 19.24 -2.37
N LYS A 162 -1.11 20.35 -3.06
CA LYS A 162 0.23 20.64 -3.61
C LYS A 162 1.29 20.79 -2.52
N ALA A 163 0.97 21.47 -1.42
CA ALA A 163 1.89 21.61 -0.29
C ALA A 163 2.09 20.29 0.45
N ILE A 164 1.02 19.51 0.64
CA ILE A 164 1.09 18.17 1.24
C ILE A 164 1.99 17.25 0.41
N ASN A 165 1.87 17.29 -0.92
CA ASN A 165 2.69 16.48 -1.82
C ASN A 165 4.19 16.79 -1.71
N ALA A 166 4.59 17.99 -1.33
CA ALA A 166 6.00 18.32 -1.10
C ALA A 166 6.63 17.49 0.03
N PHE A 167 5.80 17.02 0.98
CA PHE A 167 6.22 16.17 2.10
C PHE A 167 5.92 14.69 1.86
N SER A 168 4.73 14.37 1.37
CA SER A 168 4.28 12.98 1.19
C SER A 168 4.86 12.33 -0.09
N ASN A 169 5.20 13.12 -1.11
CA ASN A 169 5.81 12.68 -2.37
C ASN A 169 7.17 13.35 -2.55
N ALA A 170 8.10 13.07 -1.65
CA ALA A 170 9.34 13.83 -1.49
C ALA A 170 10.40 13.57 -2.57
N SER A 171 10.22 12.57 -3.45
CA SER A 171 11.20 12.22 -4.47
C SER A 171 10.65 12.34 -5.89
N THR A 172 11.53 12.48 -6.88
CA THR A 172 11.13 12.45 -8.29
C THR A 172 10.48 11.12 -8.67
N ASN A 173 10.85 10.03 -7.99
CA ASN A 173 10.26 8.72 -8.20
C ASN A 173 8.80 8.67 -7.73
N SER A 174 8.43 9.43 -6.69
CA SER A 174 7.04 9.54 -6.23
C SER A 174 6.11 9.99 -7.35
N TYR A 175 6.53 10.96 -8.13
CA TYR A 175 5.74 11.48 -9.26
C TYR A 175 5.68 10.53 -10.46
N LYS A 176 6.66 9.63 -10.60
CA LYS A 176 6.61 8.56 -11.62
C LYS A 176 5.54 7.51 -11.30
N ARG A 177 5.11 7.39 -10.04
CA ARG A 177 3.99 6.56 -9.63
C ARG A 177 2.64 7.16 -10.04
N LEU A 178 2.49 8.48 -10.01
CA LEU A 178 1.23 9.19 -10.21
C LEU A 178 0.85 9.29 -11.71
N ILE A 179 0.67 8.14 -12.34
CA ILE A 179 0.27 8.02 -13.74
C ILE A 179 -0.99 7.13 -13.86
N PRO A 180 -1.91 7.42 -14.79
CA PRO A 180 -3.10 6.61 -15.00
C PRO A 180 -2.79 5.15 -15.36
N GLY A 181 -3.67 4.23 -14.97
CA GLY A 181 -3.60 2.82 -15.33
C GLY A 181 -2.72 1.94 -14.43
N PHE A 182 -2.20 2.47 -13.31
CA PHE A 182 -1.36 1.74 -12.37
C PHE A 182 -1.79 1.95 -10.91
N GLU A 183 -3.08 2.08 -10.67
CA GLU A 183 -3.68 2.17 -9.32
C GLU A 183 -3.09 3.30 -8.48
N ALA A 184 -2.76 4.42 -9.11
CA ALA A 184 -2.22 5.58 -8.43
C ALA A 184 -3.26 6.70 -8.33
N PRO A 185 -3.30 7.48 -7.24
CA PRO A 185 -4.22 8.60 -7.07
C PRO A 185 -3.84 9.75 -8.00
N VAL A 186 -4.48 9.82 -9.16
CA VAL A 186 -4.23 10.86 -10.18
C VAL A 186 -5.29 11.95 -10.19
N ILE A 187 -6.36 11.80 -9.41
CA ILE A 187 -7.49 12.74 -9.34
C ILE A 187 -7.53 13.36 -7.95
N LEU A 188 -7.59 14.68 -7.89
CA LEU A 188 -7.79 15.45 -6.65
C LEU A 188 -9.29 15.75 -6.46
N ALA A 189 -10.01 14.75 -6.03
CA ALA A 189 -11.45 14.85 -5.76
C ALA A 189 -11.82 14.02 -4.53
N TYR A 190 -13.03 14.08 -4.02
CA TYR A 190 -13.56 13.20 -2.99
C TYR A 190 -14.92 12.65 -3.39
N SER A 191 -15.27 11.47 -2.91
CA SER A 191 -16.52 10.80 -3.21
C SER A 191 -16.99 9.96 -2.02
N SER A 192 -18.26 9.63 -1.95
CA SER A 192 -18.78 8.64 -1.02
C SER A 192 -18.53 7.20 -1.47
N SER A 193 -18.08 7.02 -2.71
CA SER A 193 -17.77 5.71 -3.27
C SER A 193 -16.28 5.44 -3.18
N CYS A 194 -15.90 4.33 -2.59
CA CYS A 194 -14.49 3.89 -2.55
C CYS A 194 -13.92 3.67 -3.96
N LEU A 195 -14.71 3.29 -4.94
CA LEU A 195 -14.28 3.09 -6.32
C LEU A 195 -13.75 4.36 -7.02
N LEU A 196 -14.09 5.53 -6.52
CA LEU A 196 -13.61 6.81 -7.09
C LEU A 196 -12.31 7.29 -6.45
N TYR A 197 -11.97 6.78 -5.26
CA TYR A 197 -10.83 7.24 -4.45
C TYR A 197 -9.75 6.23 -4.25
N THR A 198 -10.13 5.00 -4.09
CA THR A 198 -9.21 3.91 -4.14
C THR A 198 -8.94 3.67 -5.61
N SER A 199 -7.88 4.20 -6.08
CA SER A 199 -7.23 3.74 -7.29
C SER A 199 -6.67 2.31 -7.12
N ASP A 200 -7.22 1.54 -6.21
CA ASP A 200 -7.05 0.10 -6.14
C ASP A 200 -7.99 -0.50 -7.19
N ALA A 201 -7.56 -0.36 -8.45
CA ALA A 201 -8.25 -0.95 -9.60
C ALA A 201 -8.18 -2.48 -9.64
N ALA A 202 -7.68 -3.11 -8.60
CA ALA A 202 -7.82 -4.55 -8.42
C ALA A 202 -9.31 -4.95 -8.41
N ASP A 203 -10.18 -4.09 -7.87
CA ASP A 203 -11.63 -4.30 -7.86
C ASP A 203 -12.31 -3.95 -9.20
N GLU A 204 -11.65 -3.26 -10.13
CA GLU A 204 -12.23 -2.87 -11.41
C GLU A 204 -11.99 -3.89 -12.53
N GLN A 205 -11.09 -4.85 -12.36
CA GLN A 205 -10.80 -5.85 -13.39
C GLN A 205 -11.77 -7.03 -13.41
N ASP A 206 -12.62 -7.17 -12.39
CA ASP A 206 -13.62 -8.25 -12.28
C ASP A 206 -15.05 -7.81 -12.69
N ARG A 207 -15.20 -6.72 -13.48
CA ARG A 207 -16.51 -6.26 -13.98
C ARG A 207 -16.53 -6.06 -15.47
#